data_e262b11c2c9f769f9e9aca18d2c9aebb
#
_entry.id   e262b11c2c9f769f9e9aca18d2c9aebb
#
_cell.length_a   1.000
_cell.length_b   1.000
_cell.length_c   1.000
_cell.angle_alpha   90.00
_cell.angle_beta   90.00
_cell.angle_gamma   90.00
#
_symmetry.space_group_name_H-M   'P 1'
#
loop_
_entity.id
_entity.type
_entity.pdbx_description
1 polymer ?
#
loop_
_entity_poly.entity_id
_entity_poly.type
_entity_poly.pdbx_seq_one_letter_code
_entity_poly.pdbx_strand_id
1 'polypeptide(L)'
;MPSVLFDSKADIISYGMGELQTIEMAKRLSEGYPVEALYDIRGICYAVKTSDYVPKTVVELPSYERVCESKKDYAIAARKELEEADAVRGKTLIQRHGNCILIQNPPMQPLDTKQLDYVYSLPYERWYPQCYEKLGGVPGI
;
A
#
# COMPACT_ATOMS: atom_id res chain seq x y z
N MET A 1 15.19 3.30 -8.20
CA MET A 1 15.07 3.57 -6.75
C MET A 1 14.42 2.34 -6.11
N PRO A 2 14.87 1.88 -4.94
CA PRO A 2 14.17 0.84 -4.21
C PRO A 2 12.71 1.24 -3.92
N SER A 3 11.89 0.30 -3.45
CA SER A 3 10.54 0.64 -3.01
C SER A 3 10.60 1.66 -1.86
N VAL A 4 9.70 2.62 -1.86
CA VAL A 4 9.57 3.62 -0.78
C VAL A 4 9.42 2.97 0.60
N LEU A 5 8.89 1.74 0.66
CA LEU A 5 8.81 0.96 1.90
C LEU A 5 10.19 0.72 2.53
N PHE A 6 11.19 0.36 1.71
CA PHE A 6 12.56 0.13 2.18
C PHE A 6 13.27 1.44 2.53
N ASP A 7 13.06 2.47 1.72
CA ASP A 7 13.70 3.78 1.93
C ASP A 7 13.17 4.48 3.20
N SER A 8 11.86 4.41 3.43
CA SER A 8 11.22 5.01 4.61
C SER A 8 11.35 4.18 5.88
N LYS A 9 11.72 2.90 5.77
CA LYS A 9 11.68 1.91 6.86
C LYS A 9 10.28 1.77 7.48
N ALA A 10 9.23 2.00 6.70
CA ALA A 10 7.85 1.79 7.14
C ALA A 10 7.55 0.30 7.22
N ASP A 11 6.72 -0.11 8.16
CA ASP A 11 6.28 -1.49 8.29
C ASP A 11 5.27 -1.85 7.21
N ILE A 12 4.37 -0.91 6.89
CA ILE A 12 3.28 -1.07 5.93
C ILE A 12 3.11 0.21 5.12
N ILE A 13 2.80 0.06 3.84
CA ILE A 13 2.26 1.12 3.00
C ILE A 13 0.82 0.77 2.67
N SER A 14 -0.12 1.66 2.98
CA SER A 14 -1.49 1.62 2.47
C SER A 14 -1.52 2.32 1.12
N TYR A 15 -2.16 1.72 0.12
CA TYR A 15 -2.25 2.27 -1.22
C TYR A 15 -3.70 2.26 -1.75
N GLY A 16 -3.94 3.05 -2.78
CA GLY A 16 -5.27 3.26 -3.31
C GLY A 16 -6.13 4.14 -2.40
N MET A 17 -7.44 3.88 -2.35
CA MET A 17 -8.37 4.56 -1.45
C MET A 17 -8.26 3.92 -0.08
N GLY A 18 -7.61 4.61 0.85
CA GLY A 18 -7.11 4.06 2.11
C GLY A 18 -8.12 3.94 3.24
N GLU A 19 -9.40 4.29 3.05
CA GLU A 19 -10.38 4.45 4.13
C GLU A 19 -10.62 3.14 4.90
N LEU A 20 -10.97 2.07 4.18
CA LEU A 20 -11.33 0.80 4.83
C LEU A 20 -10.13 0.12 5.49
N GLN A 21 -9.00 0.06 4.79
CA GLN A 21 -7.80 -0.55 5.35
C GLN A 21 -7.25 0.25 6.54
N THR A 22 -7.35 1.58 6.53
CA THR A 22 -6.92 2.41 7.66
C THR A 22 -7.78 2.13 8.90
N ILE A 23 -9.10 2.03 8.74
CA ILE A 23 -10.02 1.69 9.83
C ILE A 23 -9.70 0.30 10.40
N GLU A 24 -9.51 -0.69 9.52
CA GLU A 24 -9.22 -2.06 9.94
C GLU A 24 -7.86 -2.16 10.65
N MET A 25 -6.82 -1.52 10.11
CA MET A 25 -5.51 -1.46 10.77
C MET A 25 -5.60 -0.79 12.14
N ALA A 26 -6.25 0.38 12.23
CA ALA A 26 -6.40 1.11 13.50
C ALA A 26 -7.15 0.27 14.55
N LYS A 27 -8.21 -0.43 14.15
CA LYS A 27 -8.98 -1.31 15.02
C LYS A 27 -8.10 -2.43 15.59
N ARG A 28 -7.44 -3.21 14.72
CA ARG A 28 -6.60 -4.33 15.16
C ARG A 28 -5.44 -3.85 16.06
N LEU A 29 -4.79 -2.74 15.72
CA LEU A 29 -3.74 -2.17 16.55
C LEU A 29 -4.26 -1.71 17.92
N SER A 30 -5.46 -1.12 18.00
CA SER A 30 -6.09 -0.73 19.27
C SER A 30 -6.46 -1.93 20.15
N GLU A 31 -6.69 -3.09 19.54
CA GLU A 31 -6.95 -4.36 20.23
C GLU A 31 -5.64 -5.07 20.64
N GLY A 32 -4.48 -4.49 20.33
CA GLY A 32 -3.16 -5.02 20.71
C GLY A 32 -2.58 -6.07 19.75
N TYR A 33 -3.11 -6.20 18.54
CA TYR A 33 -2.52 -7.10 17.55
C TYR A 33 -1.17 -6.57 17.07
N PRO A 34 -0.18 -7.45 16.82
CA PRO A 34 1.09 -7.05 16.24
C PRO A 34 0.93 -6.67 14.76
N VAL A 35 1.92 -5.95 14.23
CA VAL A 35 1.90 -5.45 12.83
C VAL A 35 1.76 -6.59 11.82
N GLU A 36 2.39 -7.73 12.07
CA GLU A 36 2.34 -8.91 11.21
C GLU A 36 0.91 -9.48 11.07
N ALA A 37 0.07 -9.27 12.06
CA ALA A 37 -1.35 -9.67 12.01
C ALA A 37 -2.20 -8.79 11.07
N LEU A 38 -1.60 -7.73 10.48
CA LEU A 38 -2.25 -6.87 9.49
C LEU A 38 -1.96 -7.29 8.04
N TYR A 39 -1.05 -8.24 7.84
CA TYR A 39 -0.55 -8.62 6.51
C TYR A 39 -1.58 -9.32 5.61
N ASP A 40 -2.74 -9.68 6.13
CA ASP A 40 -3.88 -10.19 5.36
C ASP A 40 -4.80 -9.10 4.81
N ILE A 41 -4.63 -7.85 5.24
CA ILE A 41 -5.47 -6.73 4.81
C ILE A 41 -5.21 -6.42 3.34
N ARG A 42 -6.27 -6.15 2.59
CA ARG A 42 -6.18 -5.71 1.19
C ARG A 42 -5.72 -4.25 1.10
N GLY A 43 -5.13 -3.88 -0.03
CA GLY A 43 -4.69 -2.50 -0.28
C GLY A 43 -3.45 -2.09 0.53
N ILE A 44 -2.64 -3.06 0.96
CA ILE A 44 -1.37 -2.78 1.63
C ILE A 44 -0.19 -3.43 0.92
N CYS A 45 0.98 -2.84 1.14
CA CYS A 45 2.28 -3.43 0.83
C CYS A 45 3.10 -3.56 2.10
N TYR A 46 3.84 -4.65 2.23
CA TYR A 46 4.75 -4.94 3.34
C TYR A 46 5.96 -5.74 2.87
N ALA A 47 6.98 -5.84 3.68
CA ALA A 47 8.18 -6.61 3.35
C ALA A 47 8.41 -7.72 4.37
N VAL A 48 8.86 -8.88 3.86
CA VAL A 48 9.27 -10.01 4.67
C VAL A 48 10.68 -10.46 4.27
N LYS A 49 11.36 -11.21 5.14
CA LYS A 49 12.63 -11.87 4.76
C LYS A 49 12.34 -13.04 3.83
N THR A 50 13.29 -13.35 2.96
CA THR A 50 13.16 -14.46 1.99
C THR A 50 12.92 -15.82 2.66
N SER A 51 13.33 -15.99 3.93
CA SER A 51 13.08 -17.19 4.74
C SER A 51 11.65 -17.30 5.28
N ASP A 52 10.89 -16.23 5.24
CA ASP A 52 9.58 -16.15 5.89
C ASP A 52 8.47 -16.68 4.96
N TYR A 53 7.28 -16.81 5.52
CA TYR A 53 6.14 -17.28 4.77
C TYR A 53 5.74 -16.29 3.66
N VAL A 54 5.55 -16.81 2.45
CA VAL A 54 5.01 -16.09 1.30
C VAL A 54 3.68 -16.75 0.90
N PRO A 55 2.63 -15.98 0.58
CA PRO A 55 1.35 -16.53 0.13
C PRO A 55 1.53 -17.48 -1.08
N LYS A 56 0.73 -18.55 -1.14
CA LYS A 56 0.86 -19.57 -2.21
C LYS A 56 0.37 -19.08 -3.58
N THR A 57 -0.64 -18.23 -3.60
CA THR A 57 -1.25 -17.72 -4.83
C THR A 57 -0.76 -16.30 -5.10
N VAL A 58 0.38 -16.21 -5.75
CA VAL A 58 1.02 -14.91 -6.03
C VAL A 58 1.43 -14.81 -7.49
N VAL A 59 1.54 -13.58 -7.99
CA VAL A 59 2.18 -13.26 -9.26
C VAL A 59 3.54 -12.65 -8.96
N GLU A 60 4.60 -13.36 -9.34
CA GLU A 60 5.96 -12.89 -9.13
C GLU A 60 6.39 -11.93 -10.25
N LEU A 61 6.83 -10.75 -9.85
CA LEU A 61 7.44 -9.76 -10.73
C LEU A 61 8.93 -10.09 -10.94
N PRO A 62 9.55 -9.64 -12.04
CA PRO A 62 11.01 -9.62 -12.13
C PRO A 62 11.61 -8.94 -10.90
N SER A 63 12.73 -9.46 -10.38
CA SER A 63 13.35 -8.87 -9.19
C SER A 63 13.74 -7.41 -9.43
N TYR A 64 13.87 -6.66 -8.34
CA TYR A 64 14.27 -5.25 -8.39
C TYR A 64 15.57 -5.05 -9.19
N GLU A 65 16.56 -5.90 -8.97
CA GLU A 65 17.86 -5.83 -9.66
C GLU A 65 17.67 -5.97 -11.18
N ARG A 66 16.89 -6.96 -11.61
CA ARG A 66 16.58 -7.17 -13.03
C ARG A 66 15.83 -5.99 -13.65
N VAL A 67 14.89 -5.42 -12.92
CA VAL A 67 14.14 -4.23 -13.37
C VAL A 67 15.05 -3.03 -13.53
N CYS A 68 16.07 -2.87 -12.68
CA CYS A 68 17.07 -1.80 -12.79
C CYS A 68 17.97 -1.96 -14.02
N GLU A 69 18.29 -3.18 -14.41
CA GLU A 69 19.23 -3.48 -15.49
C GLU A 69 18.56 -3.59 -16.87
N SER A 70 17.27 -3.92 -16.92
CA SER A 70 16.57 -4.29 -18.15
C SER A 70 15.27 -3.52 -18.34
N LYS A 71 15.22 -2.66 -19.36
CA LYS A 71 13.95 -2.00 -19.78
C LYS A 71 12.84 -3.01 -20.11
N LYS A 72 13.21 -4.21 -20.62
CA LYS A 72 12.25 -5.28 -20.89
C LYS A 72 11.64 -5.83 -19.60
N ASP A 73 12.47 -6.09 -18.59
CA ASP A 73 11.97 -6.58 -17.29
C ASP A 73 11.13 -5.51 -16.57
N TYR A 74 11.49 -4.23 -16.71
CA TYR A 74 10.66 -3.12 -16.25
C TYR A 74 9.28 -3.13 -16.93
N ALA A 75 9.22 -3.28 -18.25
CA ALA A 75 7.96 -3.33 -18.99
C ALA A 75 7.11 -4.56 -18.59
N ILE A 76 7.75 -5.71 -18.33
CA ILE A 76 7.06 -6.91 -17.84
C ILE A 76 6.49 -6.68 -16.45
N ALA A 77 7.24 -6.05 -15.54
CA ALA A 77 6.76 -5.72 -14.20
C ALA A 77 5.54 -4.79 -14.26
N ALA A 78 5.66 -3.66 -14.97
CA ALA A 78 4.58 -2.68 -15.14
C ALA A 78 3.32 -3.30 -15.76
N ARG A 79 3.46 -4.19 -16.74
CA ARG A 79 2.32 -4.91 -17.31
C ARG A 79 1.62 -5.81 -16.29
N LYS A 80 2.37 -6.60 -15.53
CA LYS A 80 1.81 -7.47 -14.50
C LYS A 80 1.13 -6.66 -13.39
N GLU A 81 1.72 -5.55 -12.96
CA GLU A 81 1.10 -4.63 -11.99
C GLU A 81 -0.26 -4.11 -12.50
N LEU A 82 -0.32 -3.73 -13.77
CA LEU A 82 -1.56 -3.25 -14.40
C LEU A 82 -2.61 -4.36 -14.50
N GLU A 83 -2.21 -5.59 -14.88
CA GLU A 83 -3.10 -6.75 -14.97
C GLU A 83 -3.72 -7.11 -13.61
N GLU A 84 -2.98 -6.92 -12.51
CA GLU A 84 -3.43 -7.25 -11.15
C GLU A 84 -3.97 -6.03 -10.36
N ALA A 85 -4.13 -4.89 -11.01
CA ALA A 85 -4.69 -3.67 -10.37
C ALA A 85 -6.21 -3.73 -10.13
N ASP A 86 -6.86 -4.82 -10.52
CA ASP A 86 -8.31 -5.03 -10.37
C ASP A 86 -8.66 -5.41 -8.92
N ALA A 87 -9.59 -4.65 -8.31
CA ALA A 87 -10.01 -4.89 -6.93
C ALA A 87 -10.80 -6.21 -6.74
N VAL A 88 -11.35 -6.80 -7.81
CA VAL A 88 -12.14 -8.05 -7.74
C VAL A 88 -11.29 -9.27 -8.07
N ARG A 89 -10.47 -9.19 -9.12
CA ARG A 89 -9.72 -10.33 -9.69
C ARG A 89 -8.24 -10.31 -9.38
N GLY A 90 -7.71 -9.14 -8.99
CA GLY A 90 -6.28 -8.95 -8.72
C GLY A 90 -5.75 -9.93 -7.68
N LYS A 91 -4.55 -10.40 -7.91
CA LYS A 91 -3.82 -11.33 -7.04
C LYS A 91 -2.74 -10.57 -6.28
N THR A 92 -2.21 -11.20 -5.25
CA THR A 92 -1.04 -10.71 -4.54
C THR A 92 0.17 -10.69 -5.48
N LEU A 93 0.85 -9.56 -5.55
CA LEU A 93 2.11 -9.42 -6.25
C LEU A 93 3.28 -9.59 -5.29
N ILE A 94 4.37 -10.19 -5.75
CA ILE A 94 5.62 -10.23 -5.02
C ILE A 94 6.78 -9.78 -5.88
N GLN A 95 7.73 -9.08 -5.28
CA GLN A 95 8.99 -8.70 -5.92
C GLN A 95 10.16 -8.95 -4.97
N ARG A 96 11.20 -9.60 -5.47
CA ARG A 96 12.43 -9.83 -4.71
C ARG A 96 13.32 -8.60 -4.73
N HIS A 97 13.85 -8.27 -3.55
CA HIS A 97 14.82 -7.19 -3.30
C HIS A 97 15.95 -7.76 -2.43
N GLY A 98 16.99 -8.31 -3.04
CA GLY A 98 18.06 -8.97 -2.28
C GLY A 98 17.52 -10.07 -1.36
N ASN A 99 17.70 -9.90 -0.06
CA ASN A 99 17.26 -10.86 0.97
C ASN A 99 15.82 -10.63 1.47
N CYS A 100 15.10 -9.70 0.88
CA CYS A 100 13.72 -9.38 1.24
C CYS A 100 12.78 -9.63 0.06
N ILE A 101 11.51 -9.83 0.38
CA ILE A 101 10.43 -9.91 -0.58
C ILE A 101 9.44 -8.81 -0.24
N LEU A 102 9.19 -7.92 -1.20
CA LEU A 102 8.08 -6.99 -1.17
C LEU A 102 6.82 -7.75 -1.56
N ILE A 103 5.77 -7.62 -0.75
CA ILE A 103 4.46 -8.22 -0.98
C ILE A 103 3.46 -7.09 -1.11
N GLN A 104 2.70 -7.09 -2.19
CA GLN A 104 1.59 -6.18 -2.42
C GLN A 104 0.30 -7.00 -2.47
N ASN A 105 -0.56 -6.83 -1.49
CA ASN A 105 -1.87 -7.45 -1.49
C ASN A 105 -2.75 -6.86 -2.59
N PRO A 106 -3.80 -7.56 -3.05
CA PRO A 106 -4.74 -7.01 -4.02
C PRO A 106 -5.35 -5.68 -3.54
N PRO A 107 -5.75 -4.78 -4.45
CA PRO A 107 -6.40 -3.52 -4.08
C PRO A 107 -7.61 -3.73 -3.17
N MET A 108 -7.89 -2.76 -2.30
CA MET A 108 -9.10 -2.75 -1.50
C MET A 108 -10.34 -2.66 -2.41
N GLN A 109 -11.45 -3.25 -1.98
CA GLN A 109 -12.71 -3.12 -2.67
C GLN A 109 -13.17 -1.65 -2.69
N PRO A 110 -13.81 -1.19 -3.78
CA PRO A 110 -14.41 0.15 -3.82
C PRO A 110 -15.41 0.35 -2.68
N LEU A 111 -15.48 1.58 -2.17
CA LEU A 111 -16.51 1.96 -1.20
C LEU A 111 -17.91 1.84 -1.83
N ASP A 112 -18.86 1.35 -1.06
CA ASP A 112 -20.27 1.48 -1.42
C ASP A 112 -20.76 2.91 -1.21
N THR A 113 -21.95 3.24 -1.74
CA THR A 113 -22.50 4.59 -1.63
C THR A 113 -22.63 5.08 -0.18
N LYS A 114 -23.03 4.21 0.74
CA LYS A 114 -23.19 4.58 2.15
C LYS A 114 -21.87 4.88 2.83
N GLN A 115 -20.84 4.07 2.53
CA GLN A 115 -19.49 4.28 3.03
C GLN A 115 -18.90 5.58 2.50
N LEU A 116 -19.11 5.86 1.20
CA LEU A 116 -18.66 7.09 0.56
C LEU A 116 -19.37 8.32 1.16
N ASP A 117 -20.69 8.27 1.31
CA ASP A 117 -21.48 9.34 1.92
C ASP A 117 -21.05 9.60 3.36
N TYR A 118 -20.74 8.53 4.13
CA TYR A 118 -20.20 8.67 5.47
C TYR A 118 -18.85 9.39 5.46
N VAL A 119 -17.92 9.01 4.61
CA VAL A 119 -16.61 9.67 4.49
C VAL A 119 -16.78 11.15 4.17
N TYR A 120 -17.65 11.50 3.20
CA TYR A 120 -17.93 12.89 2.83
C TYR A 120 -18.67 13.68 3.92
N SER A 121 -19.38 13.02 4.83
CA SER A 121 -20.08 13.65 5.96
C SER A 121 -19.17 13.99 7.14
N LEU A 122 -17.91 13.49 7.14
CA LEU A 122 -16.97 13.78 8.22
C LEU A 122 -16.68 15.30 8.29
N PRO A 123 -16.43 15.83 9.49
CA PRO A 123 -16.25 17.27 9.73
C PRO A 123 -14.88 17.77 9.25
N TYR A 124 -14.65 17.70 7.96
CA TYR A 124 -13.43 18.26 7.34
C TYR A 124 -13.48 19.78 7.35
N GLU A 125 -12.47 20.43 7.91
CA GLU A 125 -12.34 21.89 7.89
C GLU A 125 -12.03 22.42 6.49
N ARG A 126 -11.46 21.59 5.62
CA ARG A 126 -11.05 21.94 4.24
C ARG A 126 -10.12 23.14 4.17
N TRP A 127 -9.31 23.29 5.20
CA TRP A 127 -8.32 24.36 5.37
C TRP A 127 -7.04 23.77 5.98
N TYR A 128 -5.95 24.47 5.88
CA TYR A 128 -4.71 24.04 6.53
C TYR A 128 -4.76 24.27 8.05
N PRO A 129 -4.01 23.50 8.86
CA PRO A 129 -3.97 23.68 10.31
C PRO A 129 -3.55 25.09 10.70
N GLN A 130 -4.22 25.68 11.70
CA GLN A 130 -3.97 27.04 12.17
C GLN A 130 -2.51 27.32 12.59
N CYS A 131 -1.76 26.27 12.98
CA CYS A 131 -0.34 26.43 13.31
C CYS A 131 0.51 26.99 12.17
N TYR A 132 0.09 26.79 10.92
CA TYR A 132 0.79 27.32 9.74
C TYR A 132 0.55 28.83 9.50
N GLU A 133 -0.49 29.44 10.07
CA GLU A 133 -0.75 30.86 9.95
C GLU A 133 0.43 31.70 10.48
N LYS A 134 1.01 31.27 11.63
CA LYS A 134 2.20 31.90 12.21
C LYS A 134 3.45 31.81 11.33
N LEU A 135 3.46 30.89 10.38
CA LEU A 135 4.54 30.68 9.43
C LEU A 135 4.27 31.32 8.06
N GLY A 136 3.21 32.13 7.94
CA GLY A 136 2.82 32.81 6.69
C GLY A 136 1.82 32.01 5.84
N GLY A 137 1.16 31.02 6.42
CA GLY A 137 0.17 30.19 5.72
C GLY A 137 0.78 29.10 4.84
N VAL A 138 -0.03 28.52 3.97
CA VAL A 138 0.39 27.52 2.98
C VAL A 138 0.21 28.12 1.58
N PRO A 139 1.29 28.35 0.81
CA PRO A 139 1.18 28.88 -0.54
C PRO A 139 0.36 27.96 -1.44
N GLY A 140 -0.61 28.49 -2.15
CA GLY A 140 -1.44 27.77 -3.13
C GLY A 140 -2.78 27.25 -2.58
N ILE A 141 -3.14 27.59 -1.35
CA ILE A 141 -4.48 27.37 -0.78
C ILE A 141 -5.17 28.73 -0.61
#